data_b281983561dd470d922be7ecd110ee7a
#
_entry.id   b281983561dd470d922be7ecd110ee7a
#
_cell.length_a   1.000
_cell.length_b   1.000
_cell.length_c   1.000
_cell.angle_alpha   90.00
_cell.angle_beta   90.00
_cell.angle_gamma   90.00
#
_symmetry.space_group_name_H-M   'P 1'
#
loop_
_entity.id
_entity.type
_entity.pdbx_description
1 polymer ?
#
loop_
_entity_poly.entity_id
_entity_poly.type
_entity_poly.pdbx_seq_one_letter_code
_entity_poly.pdbx_strand_id
1 'polypeptide(L)'
;MFAIGALVAIAMLGGSTTIWMVHRMNSAVSSVISFKAAALNVSQEMESSLAMQRGLLSYYYIDGNSEWLTQLDQHRFEFENWLKKAREFADTDLERELLNDIESKYIRYTNLRERVIDLYKAGKREDGYALHKDVRSPYFAIRDLCEQFKQVQYERVGLISEGIRLKVAFFDTAASIAMVCALGLGITLGVLLLSRVLVPIRLLALTAGRDGGGPLDEPDEVKALGKKIQGLIESVDTTRIELEQSREHLLQSEKLAQIGKLAAGVAHSIRNPLTSVKMRLF
;
A
#
# COMPACT_ATOMS: atom_id res chain seq x y z
N MET A 1 9.66 16.96 37.30
CA MET A 1 10.27 15.86 36.54
C MET A 1 9.22 14.88 36.02
N PHE A 2 8.33 14.30 36.82
CA PHE A 2 7.31 13.32 36.38
C PHE A 2 6.36 13.81 35.26
N ALA A 3 5.90 15.07 35.33
CA ALA A 3 4.98 15.62 34.32
C ALA A 3 5.59 15.75 32.92
N ILE A 4 6.87 16.11 32.84
CA ILE A 4 7.60 16.21 31.55
C ILE A 4 7.84 14.81 30.96
N GLY A 5 8.21 13.83 31.80
CA GLY A 5 8.36 12.44 31.40
C GLY A 5 7.07 11.84 30.87
N ALA A 6 5.94 12.06 31.52
CA ALA A 6 4.62 11.62 31.08
C ALA A 6 4.23 12.23 29.72
N LEU A 7 4.53 13.50 29.51
CA LEU A 7 4.22 14.21 28.27
C LEU A 7 5.05 13.70 27.08
N VAL A 8 6.35 13.51 27.29
CA VAL A 8 7.23 12.92 26.29
C VAL A 8 6.78 11.48 25.95
N ALA A 9 6.38 10.70 26.95
CA ALA A 9 5.86 9.35 26.74
C ALA A 9 4.55 9.35 25.94
N ILE A 10 3.61 10.25 26.23
CA ILE A 10 2.34 10.38 25.48
C ILE A 10 2.62 10.84 24.04
N ALA A 11 3.52 11.80 23.84
CA ALA A 11 3.89 12.26 22.50
C ALA A 11 4.60 11.16 21.68
N MET A 12 5.48 10.38 22.29
CA MET A 12 6.14 9.24 21.64
C MET A 12 5.15 8.11 21.32
N LEU A 13 4.25 7.78 22.23
CA LEU A 13 3.21 6.78 21.99
C LEU A 13 2.24 7.24 20.88
N GLY A 14 1.81 8.50 20.90
CA GLY A 14 0.95 9.07 19.87
C GLY A 14 1.65 9.10 18.49
N GLY A 15 2.90 9.53 18.45
CA GLY A 15 3.70 9.55 17.22
C GLY A 15 3.94 8.15 16.64
N SER A 16 4.35 7.19 17.47
CA SER A 16 4.61 5.83 17.02
C SER A 16 3.33 5.09 16.59
N THR A 17 2.21 5.28 17.26
CA THR A 17 0.93 4.71 16.83
C THR A 17 0.46 5.30 15.50
N THR A 18 0.62 6.60 15.30
CA THR A 18 0.26 7.27 14.03
C THR A 18 1.13 6.77 12.88
N ILE A 19 2.45 6.67 13.04
CA ILE A 19 3.38 6.16 12.03
C ILE A 19 3.07 4.70 11.69
N TRP A 20 2.87 3.85 12.69
CA TRP A 20 2.52 2.44 12.49
C TRP A 20 1.20 2.29 11.73
N MET A 21 0.20 3.10 12.06
CA MET A 21 -1.11 3.07 11.46
C MET A 21 -1.09 3.55 10.01
N VAL A 22 -0.38 4.64 9.71
CA VAL A 22 -0.18 5.13 8.33
C VAL A 22 0.54 4.08 7.49
N HIS A 23 1.56 3.45 8.01
CA HIS A 23 2.30 2.41 7.29
C HIS A 23 1.43 1.18 6.99
N ARG A 24 0.66 0.72 7.96
CA ARG A 24 -0.29 -0.39 7.81
C ARG A 24 -1.42 -0.08 6.83
N MET A 25 -1.92 1.14 6.85
CA MET A 25 -2.98 1.59 5.93
C MET A 25 -2.44 1.71 4.49
N ASN A 26 -1.26 2.29 4.31
CA ASN A 26 -0.66 2.46 2.99
C ASN A 26 -0.37 1.11 2.30
N SER A 27 0.13 0.12 3.04
CA SER A 27 0.36 -1.23 2.50
C SER A 27 -0.96 -1.96 2.16
N ALA A 28 -2.00 -1.83 3.00
CA ALA A 28 -3.29 -2.44 2.75
C ALA A 28 -4.00 -1.79 1.53
N VAL A 29 -3.96 -0.47 1.43
CA VAL A 29 -4.53 0.27 0.30
C VAL A 29 -3.80 -0.06 -1.00
N SER A 30 -2.48 -0.07 -0.98
CA SER A 30 -1.66 -0.39 -2.16
C SER A 30 -1.92 -1.80 -2.67
N SER A 31 -2.00 -2.80 -1.79
CA SER A 31 -2.26 -4.19 -2.18
C SER A 31 -3.68 -4.37 -2.77
N VAL A 32 -4.68 -3.72 -2.20
CA VAL A 32 -6.06 -3.79 -2.71
C VAL A 32 -6.19 -3.08 -4.05
N ILE A 33 -5.59 -1.90 -4.20
CA ILE A 33 -5.64 -1.15 -5.46
C ILE A 33 -4.92 -1.93 -6.57
N SER A 34 -3.73 -2.48 -6.31
CA SER A 34 -2.97 -3.24 -7.30
C SER A 34 -3.70 -4.52 -7.73
N PHE A 35 -4.29 -5.26 -6.79
CA PHE A 35 -5.07 -6.45 -7.09
C PHE A 35 -6.31 -6.12 -7.94
N LYS A 36 -7.03 -5.06 -7.60
CA LYS A 36 -8.25 -4.66 -8.32
C LYS A 36 -7.95 -4.04 -9.69
N ALA A 37 -6.88 -3.27 -9.80
CA ALA A 37 -6.41 -2.77 -11.10
C ALA A 37 -6.02 -3.94 -12.03
N ALA A 38 -5.39 -4.99 -11.49
CA ALA A 38 -5.07 -6.19 -12.24
C ALA A 38 -6.34 -6.94 -12.72
N ALA A 39 -7.35 -7.11 -11.86
CA ALA A 39 -8.61 -7.75 -12.24
C ALA A 39 -9.34 -6.99 -13.35
N LEU A 40 -9.37 -5.65 -13.26
CA LEU A 40 -9.97 -4.81 -14.29
C LEU A 40 -9.20 -4.88 -15.61
N ASN A 41 -7.87 -4.85 -15.56
CA ASN A 41 -7.03 -5.02 -16.75
C ASN A 41 -7.28 -6.38 -17.42
N VAL A 42 -7.37 -7.46 -16.65
CA VAL A 42 -7.70 -8.80 -17.17
C VAL A 42 -9.07 -8.80 -17.87
N SER A 43 -10.07 -8.13 -17.30
CA SER A 43 -11.40 -8.03 -17.92
C SER A 43 -11.36 -7.26 -19.24
N GLN A 44 -10.58 -6.18 -19.32
CA GLN A 44 -10.39 -5.39 -20.53
C GLN A 44 -9.65 -6.17 -21.61
N GLU A 45 -8.57 -6.87 -21.27
CA GLU A 45 -7.78 -7.67 -22.21
C GLU A 45 -8.58 -8.86 -22.74
N MET A 46 -9.41 -9.48 -21.89
CA MET A 46 -10.32 -10.53 -22.31
C MET A 46 -11.34 -10.01 -23.34
N GLU A 47 -11.95 -8.86 -23.10
CA GLU A 47 -12.88 -8.23 -24.05
C GLU A 47 -12.16 -7.83 -25.36
N SER A 48 -10.97 -7.24 -25.26
CA SER A 48 -10.15 -6.82 -26.39
C SER A 48 -9.75 -8.00 -27.28
N SER A 49 -9.27 -9.09 -26.70
CA SER A 49 -8.89 -10.30 -27.45
C SER A 49 -10.09 -10.98 -28.12
N LEU A 50 -11.28 -10.91 -27.54
CA LEU A 50 -12.52 -11.33 -28.20
C LEU A 50 -12.88 -10.39 -29.36
N ALA A 51 -12.76 -9.08 -29.15
CA ALA A 51 -13.07 -8.08 -30.19
C ALA A 51 -12.16 -8.21 -31.41
N MET A 52 -10.86 -8.50 -31.20
CA MET A 52 -9.90 -8.72 -32.28
C MET A 52 -10.22 -9.95 -33.15
N GLN A 53 -10.89 -10.95 -32.61
CA GLN A 53 -11.35 -12.09 -33.41
C GLN A 53 -12.47 -11.73 -34.39
N ARG A 54 -13.15 -10.59 -34.15
CA ARG A 54 -14.24 -10.15 -34.99
C ARG A 54 -13.74 -9.71 -36.36
N GLY A 55 -14.33 -10.24 -37.38
CA GLY A 55 -14.03 -9.87 -38.77
C GLY A 55 -12.95 -10.74 -39.45
N LEU A 56 -12.04 -11.38 -38.70
CA LEU A 56 -10.97 -12.19 -39.27
C LEU A 56 -11.50 -13.35 -40.14
N LEU A 57 -12.58 -14.00 -39.69
CA LEU A 57 -13.27 -15.02 -40.48
C LEU A 57 -13.90 -14.45 -41.77
N SER A 58 -14.42 -13.21 -41.72
CA SER A 58 -14.95 -12.53 -42.90
C SER A 58 -13.86 -12.14 -43.89
N TYR A 59 -12.70 -11.70 -43.41
CA TYR A 59 -11.54 -11.43 -44.26
C TYR A 59 -11.05 -12.71 -44.94
N TYR A 60 -10.93 -13.79 -44.17
CA TYR A 60 -10.61 -15.11 -44.78
C TYR A 60 -11.62 -15.52 -45.83
N TYR A 61 -12.92 -15.29 -45.65
CA TYR A 61 -13.94 -15.53 -46.63
C TYR A 61 -13.72 -14.72 -47.92
N ILE A 62 -13.26 -13.46 -47.82
CA ILE A 62 -13.11 -12.54 -48.96
C ILE A 62 -11.91 -12.95 -49.83
N ASP A 63 -10.72 -13.10 -49.22
CA ASP A 63 -9.45 -13.25 -49.97
C ASP A 63 -8.83 -14.64 -49.86
N GLY A 64 -9.28 -15.48 -48.94
CA GLY A 64 -8.71 -16.83 -48.75
C GLY A 64 -7.32 -16.85 -48.10
N ASN A 65 -6.81 -15.71 -47.65
CA ASN A 65 -5.48 -15.63 -47.05
C ASN A 65 -5.47 -16.31 -45.66
N SER A 66 -4.65 -17.36 -45.52
CA SER A 66 -4.50 -18.14 -44.28
C SER A 66 -3.92 -17.36 -43.14
N GLU A 67 -3.30 -16.19 -43.36
CA GLU A 67 -2.79 -15.32 -42.32
C GLU A 67 -3.90 -14.85 -41.37
N TRP A 68 -5.11 -14.63 -41.88
CA TRP A 68 -6.28 -14.32 -41.06
C TRP A 68 -6.63 -15.42 -40.06
N LEU A 69 -6.43 -16.67 -40.46
CA LEU A 69 -6.65 -17.81 -39.55
C LEU A 69 -5.57 -17.90 -38.48
N THR A 70 -4.32 -17.55 -38.81
CA THR A 70 -3.21 -17.49 -37.86
C THR A 70 -3.46 -16.40 -36.81
N GLN A 71 -3.88 -15.22 -37.23
CA GLN A 71 -4.26 -14.14 -36.32
C GLN A 71 -5.46 -14.53 -35.45
N LEU A 72 -6.44 -15.21 -36.03
CA LEU A 72 -7.60 -15.70 -35.31
C LEU A 72 -7.23 -16.71 -34.21
N ASP A 73 -6.29 -17.61 -34.48
CA ASP A 73 -5.79 -18.57 -33.49
C ASP A 73 -4.96 -17.90 -32.42
N GLN A 74 -4.18 -16.88 -32.75
CA GLN A 74 -3.45 -16.07 -31.77
C GLN A 74 -4.42 -15.40 -30.81
N HIS A 75 -5.42 -14.68 -31.30
CA HIS A 75 -6.39 -13.99 -30.45
C HIS A 75 -7.30 -14.96 -29.70
N ARG A 76 -7.53 -16.17 -30.22
CA ARG A 76 -8.16 -17.26 -29.47
C ARG A 76 -7.34 -17.64 -28.24
N PHE A 77 -6.06 -17.90 -28.43
CA PHE A 77 -5.14 -18.24 -27.34
C PHE A 77 -5.03 -17.13 -26.29
N GLU A 78 -4.97 -15.87 -26.75
CA GLU A 78 -4.98 -14.70 -25.86
C GLU A 78 -6.26 -14.65 -25.00
N PHE A 79 -7.43 -14.84 -25.62
CA PHE A 79 -8.71 -14.86 -24.91
C PHE A 79 -8.76 -15.98 -23.85
N GLU A 80 -8.37 -17.19 -24.22
CA GLU A 80 -8.36 -18.34 -23.31
C GLU A 80 -7.40 -18.12 -22.13
N ASN A 81 -6.24 -17.51 -22.37
CA ASN A 81 -5.30 -17.14 -21.32
C ASN A 81 -5.86 -16.05 -20.38
N TRP A 82 -6.52 -15.04 -20.93
CA TRP A 82 -7.14 -14.00 -20.14
C TRP A 82 -8.33 -14.53 -19.35
N LEU A 83 -9.14 -15.42 -19.91
CA LEU A 83 -10.23 -16.10 -19.22
C LEU A 83 -9.70 -16.93 -18.02
N LYS A 84 -8.60 -17.64 -18.22
CA LYS A 84 -7.93 -18.38 -17.14
C LYS A 84 -7.44 -17.44 -16.03
N LYS A 85 -6.80 -16.33 -16.38
CA LYS A 85 -6.38 -15.32 -15.42
C LYS A 85 -7.57 -14.66 -14.69
N ALA A 86 -8.68 -14.41 -15.41
CA ALA A 86 -9.89 -13.86 -14.78
C ALA A 86 -10.42 -14.76 -13.65
N ARG A 87 -10.28 -16.08 -13.78
CA ARG A 87 -10.66 -17.03 -12.72
C ARG A 87 -9.83 -16.89 -11.45
N GLU A 88 -8.57 -16.47 -11.56
CA GLU A 88 -7.70 -16.24 -10.40
C GLU A 88 -8.17 -15.03 -9.57
N PHE A 89 -8.90 -14.09 -10.19
CA PHE A 89 -9.45 -12.89 -9.56
C PHE A 89 -10.92 -13.04 -9.15
N ALA A 90 -11.58 -14.13 -9.50
CA ALA A 90 -12.99 -14.37 -9.22
C ALA A 90 -13.19 -14.84 -7.77
N ASP A 91 -13.58 -13.91 -6.90
CA ASP A 91 -13.79 -14.16 -5.46
C ASP A 91 -15.24 -14.53 -5.13
N THR A 92 -16.22 -14.07 -5.93
CA THR A 92 -17.65 -14.27 -5.69
C THR A 92 -18.23 -15.39 -6.55
N ASP A 93 -19.34 -15.97 -6.11
CA ASP A 93 -20.06 -16.99 -6.88
C ASP A 93 -20.63 -16.42 -8.17
N LEU A 94 -21.11 -15.17 -8.16
CA LEU A 94 -21.55 -14.45 -9.36
C LEU A 94 -20.44 -14.32 -10.40
N GLU A 95 -19.24 -13.96 -9.99
CA GLU A 95 -18.09 -13.86 -10.90
C GLU A 95 -17.72 -15.21 -11.50
N ARG A 96 -17.74 -16.27 -10.69
CA ARG A 96 -17.48 -17.64 -11.16
C ARG A 96 -18.55 -18.12 -12.13
N GLU A 97 -19.81 -17.82 -11.86
CA GLU A 97 -20.94 -18.16 -12.74
C GLU A 97 -20.80 -17.44 -14.09
N LEU A 98 -20.54 -16.14 -14.09
CA LEU A 98 -20.30 -15.36 -15.31
C LEU A 98 -19.15 -15.93 -16.14
N LEU A 99 -18.01 -16.27 -15.51
CA LEU A 99 -16.88 -16.86 -16.23
C LEU A 99 -17.17 -18.26 -16.76
N ASN A 100 -17.96 -19.06 -16.06
CA ASN A 100 -18.42 -20.36 -16.55
C ASN A 100 -19.34 -20.23 -17.76
N ASP A 101 -20.25 -19.26 -17.75
CA ASP A 101 -21.12 -18.94 -18.86
C ASP A 101 -20.33 -18.44 -20.08
N ILE A 102 -19.36 -17.54 -19.85
CA ILE A 102 -18.46 -17.06 -20.89
C ILE A 102 -17.74 -18.25 -21.54
N GLU A 103 -17.11 -19.12 -20.74
CA GLU A 103 -16.38 -20.28 -21.25
C GLU A 103 -17.27 -21.23 -22.04
N SER A 104 -18.45 -21.58 -21.50
CA SER A 104 -19.39 -22.48 -22.14
C SER A 104 -19.85 -21.93 -23.50
N LYS A 105 -20.21 -20.64 -23.55
CA LYS A 105 -20.61 -19.99 -24.80
C LYS A 105 -19.43 -19.84 -25.77
N TYR A 106 -18.22 -19.58 -25.25
CA TYR A 106 -17.03 -19.46 -26.08
C TYR A 106 -16.65 -20.77 -26.75
N ILE A 107 -16.72 -21.89 -26.04
CA ILE A 107 -16.51 -23.23 -26.62
C ILE A 107 -17.52 -23.47 -27.75
N ARG A 108 -18.77 -23.14 -27.57
CA ARG A 108 -19.80 -23.30 -28.65
C ARG A 108 -19.51 -22.39 -29.84
N TYR A 109 -19.10 -21.16 -29.58
CA TYR A 109 -18.71 -20.18 -30.60
C TYR A 109 -17.52 -20.66 -31.42
N THR A 110 -16.45 -21.13 -30.76
CA THR A 110 -15.25 -21.64 -31.44
C THR A 110 -15.56 -22.88 -32.28
N ASN A 111 -16.32 -23.82 -31.76
CA ASN A 111 -16.75 -25.01 -32.51
C ASN A 111 -17.57 -24.64 -33.77
N LEU A 112 -18.48 -23.67 -33.65
CA LEU A 112 -19.26 -23.20 -34.79
C LEU A 112 -18.37 -22.53 -35.84
N ARG A 113 -17.43 -21.70 -35.38
CA ARG A 113 -16.45 -21.02 -36.24
C ARG A 113 -15.53 -21.99 -36.97
N GLU A 114 -15.03 -23.01 -36.29
CA GLU A 114 -14.20 -24.06 -36.93
C GLU A 114 -14.95 -24.79 -38.04
N ARG A 115 -16.20 -25.12 -37.80
CA ARG A 115 -17.04 -25.73 -38.85
C ARG A 115 -17.18 -24.81 -40.06
N VAL A 116 -17.31 -23.50 -39.88
CA VAL A 116 -17.35 -22.54 -41.00
C VAL A 116 -16.03 -22.53 -41.75
N ILE A 117 -14.90 -22.53 -41.01
CA ILE A 117 -13.55 -22.57 -41.60
C ILE A 117 -13.36 -23.85 -42.44
N ASP A 118 -13.78 -25.00 -41.92
CA ASP A 118 -13.68 -26.28 -42.65
C ASP A 118 -14.49 -26.27 -43.93
N LEU A 119 -15.70 -25.69 -43.92
CA LEU A 119 -16.51 -25.54 -45.14
C LEU A 119 -15.82 -24.64 -46.17
N TYR A 120 -15.22 -23.53 -45.72
CA TYR A 120 -14.45 -22.66 -46.62
C TYR A 120 -13.22 -23.34 -47.19
N LYS A 121 -12.46 -24.09 -46.39
CA LYS A 121 -11.30 -24.89 -46.82
C LYS A 121 -11.70 -25.98 -47.78
N ALA A 122 -12.89 -26.57 -47.61
CA ALA A 122 -13.42 -27.59 -48.51
C ALA A 122 -14.03 -27.03 -49.82
N GLY A 123 -13.96 -25.70 -50.02
CA GLY A 123 -14.52 -25.03 -51.19
C GLY A 123 -16.06 -24.88 -51.20
N LYS A 124 -16.73 -25.28 -50.11
CA LYS A 124 -18.19 -25.17 -49.92
C LYS A 124 -18.58 -23.77 -49.41
N ARG A 125 -18.31 -22.75 -50.26
CA ARG A 125 -18.44 -21.33 -49.83
C ARG A 125 -19.86 -20.93 -49.46
N GLU A 126 -20.87 -21.44 -50.17
CA GLU A 126 -22.27 -21.10 -49.89
C GLU A 126 -22.74 -21.67 -48.55
N ASP A 127 -22.45 -22.96 -48.29
CA ASP A 127 -22.76 -23.60 -47.01
C ASP A 127 -22.02 -22.92 -45.86
N GLY A 128 -20.75 -22.63 -46.07
CA GLY A 128 -19.91 -21.91 -45.10
C GLY A 128 -20.45 -20.50 -44.80
N TYR A 129 -20.91 -19.78 -45.85
CA TYR A 129 -21.49 -18.45 -45.68
C TYR A 129 -22.85 -18.49 -44.96
N ALA A 130 -23.68 -19.47 -45.22
CA ALA A 130 -24.93 -19.66 -44.50
C ALA A 130 -24.67 -19.85 -42.99
N LEU A 131 -23.74 -20.75 -42.66
CA LEU A 131 -23.38 -21.01 -41.25
C LEU A 131 -22.63 -19.85 -40.61
N HIS A 132 -21.85 -19.08 -41.39
CA HIS A 132 -21.10 -17.89 -40.88
C HIS A 132 -22.03 -16.83 -40.29
N LYS A 133 -23.22 -16.65 -40.81
CA LYS A 133 -24.20 -15.73 -40.27
C LYS A 133 -24.59 -16.08 -38.82
N ASP A 134 -24.61 -17.36 -38.50
CA ASP A 134 -24.97 -17.86 -37.18
C ASP A 134 -23.86 -17.65 -36.13
N VAL A 135 -22.62 -17.43 -36.56
CA VAL A 135 -21.48 -17.13 -35.68
C VAL A 135 -21.66 -15.78 -34.96
N ARG A 136 -22.42 -14.87 -35.58
CA ARG A 136 -22.60 -13.50 -35.04
C ARG A 136 -23.32 -13.45 -33.69
N SER A 137 -24.39 -14.23 -33.55
CA SER A 137 -25.22 -14.22 -32.34
C SER A 137 -24.45 -14.70 -31.08
N PRO A 138 -23.75 -15.86 -31.12
CA PRO A 138 -22.90 -16.29 -30.00
C PRO A 138 -21.81 -15.29 -29.64
N TYR A 139 -21.17 -14.68 -30.64
CA TYR A 139 -20.16 -13.63 -30.39
C TYR A 139 -20.72 -12.50 -29.51
N PHE A 140 -21.87 -11.93 -29.87
CA PHE A 140 -22.46 -10.84 -29.09
C PHE A 140 -22.89 -11.28 -27.69
N ALA A 141 -23.40 -12.52 -27.55
CA ALA A 141 -23.74 -13.06 -26.26
C ALA A 141 -22.51 -13.21 -25.32
N ILE A 142 -21.36 -13.59 -25.86
CA ILE A 142 -20.12 -13.66 -25.09
C ILE A 142 -19.62 -12.25 -24.74
N ARG A 143 -19.65 -11.33 -25.70
CA ARG A 143 -19.26 -9.93 -25.47
C ARG A 143 -20.09 -9.30 -24.36
N ASP A 144 -21.38 -9.52 -24.37
CA ASP A 144 -22.29 -8.95 -23.36
C ASP A 144 -22.03 -9.54 -21.96
N LEU A 145 -21.62 -10.82 -21.87
CA LEU A 145 -21.17 -11.43 -20.62
C LEU A 145 -19.80 -10.88 -20.16
N CYS A 146 -18.87 -10.65 -21.07
CA CYS A 146 -17.59 -10.02 -20.77
C CYS A 146 -17.82 -8.59 -20.23
N GLU A 147 -18.72 -7.84 -20.83
CA GLU A 147 -19.12 -6.50 -20.36
C GLU A 147 -19.74 -6.56 -18.95
N GLN A 148 -20.65 -7.53 -18.70
CA GLN A 148 -21.23 -7.73 -17.37
C GLN A 148 -20.14 -8.08 -16.34
N PHE A 149 -19.22 -8.97 -16.67
CA PHE A 149 -18.11 -9.31 -15.79
C PHE A 149 -17.23 -8.08 -15.48
N LYS A 150 -16.91 -7.29 -16.50
CA LYS A 150 -16.18 -6.03 -16.36
C LYS A 150 -16.93 -5.03 -15.46
N GLN A 151 -18.23 -4.90 -15.64
CA GLN A 151 -19.07 -4.03 -14.82
C GLN A 151 -19.06 -4.43 -13.35
N VAL A 152 -19.14 -5.73 -13.04
CA VAL A 152 -19.02 -6.26 -11.68
C VAL A 152 -17.66 -5.89 -11.07
N GLN A 153 -16.57 -5.97 -11.86
CA GLN A 153 -15.26 -5.54 -11.38
C GLN A 153 -15.20 -4.02 -11.11
N TYR A 154 -15.82 -3.19 -11.96
CA TYR A 154 -15.90 -1.73 -11.75
C TYR A 154 -16.65 -1.36 -10.47
N GLU A 155 -17.83 -1.93 -10.26
CA GLU A 155 -18.66 -1.66 -9.08
C GLU A 155 -17.91 -2.05 -7.80
N ARG A 156 -17.19 -3.17 -7.84
CA ARG A 156 -16.38 -3.64 -6.73
C ARG A 156 -15.21 -2.71 -6.41
N VAL A 157 -14.55 -2.15 -7.42
CA VAL A 157 -13.53 -1.11 -7.24
C VAL A 157 -14.15 0.13 -6.59
N GLY A 158 -15.33 0.54 -7.03
CA GLY A 158 -16.08 1.68 -6.48
C GLY A 158 -16.37 1.52 -4.99
N LEU A 159 -16.96 0.39 -4.59
CA LEU A 159 -17.31 0.09 -3.20
C LEU A 159 -16.08 0.06 -2.28
N ILE A 160 -14.98 -0.51 -2.75
CA ILE A 160 -13.73 -0.56 -1.99
C ILE A 160 -13.12 0.84 -1.84
N SER A 161 -13.15 1.65 -2.89
CA SER A 161 -12.63 3.02 -2.85
C SER A 161 -13.42 3.90 -1.88
N GLU A 162 -14.74 3.71 -1.80
CA GLU A 162 -15.61 4.41 -0.85
C GLU A 162 -15.35 3.97 0.60
N GLY A 163 -15.19 2.67 0.82
CA GLY A 163 -14.81 2.14 2.13
C GLY A 163 -13.44 2.63 2.62
N ILE A 164 -12.48 2.76 1.71
CA ILE A 164 -11.15 3.33 2.00
C ILE A 164 -11.30 4.82 2.32
N ARG A 165 -12.08 5.58 1.55
CA ARG A 165 -12.29 7.02 1.76
C ARG A 165 -12.90 7.31 3.13
N LEU A 166 -13.88 6.51 3.56
CA LEU A 166 -14.48 6.65 4.90
C LEU A 166 -13.47 6.35 6.01
N LYS A 167 -12.63 5.34 5.86
CA LYS A 167 -11.57 5.03 6.82
C LYS A 167 -10.52 6.13 6.87
N VAL A 168 -10.08 6.64 5.72
CA VAL A 168 -9.12 7.77 5.64
C VAL A 168 -9.70 9.00 6.33
N ALA A 169 -10.96 9.36 6.07
CA ALA A 169 -11.62 10.50 6.72
C ALA A 169 -11.72 10.33 8.25
N PHE A 170 -11.99 9.11 8.72
CA PHE A 170 -11.99 8.82 10.16
C PHE A 170 -10.60 9.02 10.79
N PHE A 171 -9.55 8.56 10.11
CA PHE A 171 -8.18 8.71 10.60
C PHE A 171 -7.70 10.16 10.56
N ASP A 172 -8.09 10.90 9.54
CA ASP A 172 -7.76 12.33 9.40
C ASP A 172 -8.40 13.16 10.53
N THR A 173 -9.66 12.86 10.85
CA THR A 173 -10.34 13.49 12.00
C THR A 173 -9.71 13.09 13.33
N ALA A 174 -9.37 11.82 13.52
CA ALA A 174 -8.71 11.36 14.75
C ALA A 174 -7.31 11.97 14.92
N ALA A 175 -6.53 12.06 13.85
CA ALA A 175 -5.21 12.71 13.85
C ALA A 175 -5.31 14.20 14.13
N SER A 176 -6.31 14.89 13.56
CA SER A 176 -6.58 16.31 13.81
C SER A 176 -6.94 16.58 15.27
N ILE A 177 -7.79 15.75 15.88
CA ILE A 177 -8.14 15.83 17.30
C ILE A 177 -6.90 15.60 18.16
N ALA A 178 -6.10 14.59 17.86
CA ALA A 178 -4.87 14.31 18.61
C ALA A 178 -3.88 15.47 18.54
N MET A 179 -3.76 16.13 17.38
CA MET A 179 -2.91 17.31 17.20
C MET A 179 -3.39 18.51 18.02
N VAL A 180 -4.69 18.77 18.04
CA VAL A 180 -5.29 19.84 18.88
C VAL A 180 -5.07 19.56 20.37
N CYS A 181 -5.26 18.32 20.81
CA CYS A 181 -4.98 17.90 22.19
C CYS A 181 -3.50 18.07 22.54
N ALA A 182 -2.59 17.70 21.67
CA ALA A 182 -1.15 17.85 21.87
C ALA A 182 -0.74 19.34 21.99
N LEU A 183 -1.30 20.21 21.14
CA LEU A 183 -1.09 21.66 21.21
C LEU A 183 -1.65 22.24 22.51
N GLY A 184 -2.85 21.88 22.90
CA GLY A 184 -3.45 22.30 24.16
C GLY A 184 -2.62 21.91 25.40
N LEU A 185 -2.12 20.66 25.37
CA LEU A 185 -1.25 20.15 26.43
C LEU A 185 0.11 20.87 26.44
N GLY A 186 0.69 21.18 25.29
CA GLY A 186 1.93 21.96 25.15
C GLY A 186 1.79 23.38 25.70
N ILE A 187 0.68 24.05 25.37
CA ILE A 187 0.38 25.39 25.87
C ILE A 187 0.21 25.37 27.40
N THR A 188 -0.56 24.42 27.93
CA THR A 188 -0.80 24.26 29.36
C THR A 188 0.52 24.05 30.13
N LEU A 189 1.40 23.20 29.57
CA LEU A 189 2.71 22.97 30.17
C LEU A 189 3.60 24.21 30.10
N GLY A 190 3.59 24.93 28.99
CA GLY A 190 4.32 26.19 28.82
C GLY A 190 3.89 27.21 29.88
N VAL A 191 2.59 27.38 30.10
CA VAL A 191 2.04 28.25 31.12
C VAL A 191 2.45 27.78 32.52
N LEU A 192 2.37 26.49 32.81
CA LEU A 192 2.81 25.94 34.12
C LEU A 192 4.30 26.14 34.36
N LEU A 193 5.14 25.94 33.37
CA LEU A 193 6.58 26.18 33.47
C LEU A 193 6.89 27.65 33.68
N LEU A 194 6.24 28.54 32.93
CA LEU A 194 6.40 29.99 33.15
C LEU A 194 5.97 30.40 34.55
N SER A 195 4.76 30.01 34.99
CA SER A 195 4.17 30.45 36.24
C SER A 195 4.81 29.82 37.50
N ARG A 196 5.18 28.53 37.40
CA ARG A 196 5.67 27.78 38.58
C ARG A 196 7.20 27.74 38.71
N VAL A 197 7.92 28.00 37.61
CA VAL A 197 9.39 27.89 37.61
C VAL A 197 10.07 29.21 37.24
N LEU A 198 9.76 29.80 36.10
CA LEU A 198 10.46 31.01 35.66
C LEU A 198 10.11 32.25 36.48
N VAL A 199 8.84 32.46 36.81
CA VAL A 199 8.41 33.64 37.59
C VAL A 199 8.97 33.61 39.02
N PRO A 200 8.93 32.49 39.80
CA PRO A 200 9.56 32.44 41.09
C PRO A 200 11.09 32.64 41.08
N ILE A 201 11.78 32.05 40.06
CA ILE A 201 13.23 32.24 39.92
C ILE A 201 13.54 33.71 39.62
N ARG A 202 12.76 34.37 38.76
CA ARG A 202 12.94 35.77 38.43
C ARG A 202 12.65 36.69 39.65
N LEU A 203 11.63 36.34 40.46
CA LEU A 203 11.32 37.03 41.74
C LEU A 203 12.46 36.84 42.76
N LEU A 204 12.98 35.64 42.92
CA LEU A 204 14.13 35.36 43.77
C LEU A 204 15.39 36.10 43.31
N ALA A 205 15.63 36.18 42.01
CA ALA A 205 16.75 36.97 41.47
C ALA A 205 16.57 38.48 41.68
N LEU A 206 15.34 38.99 41.62
CA LEU A 206 15.05 40.39 41.86
C LEU A 206 15.05 40.76 43.37
N THR A 207 14.62 39.86 44.25
CA THR A 207 14.68 40.05 45.70
C THR A 207 16.11 39.95 46.25
N ALA A 208 16.91 38.98 45.70
CA ALA A 208 18.31 38.90 46.04
C ALA A 208 19.15 40.12 45.58
N GLY A 209 18.66 40.82 44.51
CA GLY A 209 19.26 42.08 44.08
C GLY A 209 18.77 43.31 44.86
N ARG A 210 17.71 43.20 45.69
CA ARG A 210 17.10 44.35 46.38
C ARG A 210 17.42 44.41 47.89
N ASP A 211 17.83 43.30 48.49
CA ASP A 211 18.27 43.22 49.87
C ASP A 211 19.76 43.54 50.08
N GLY A 212 20.44 44.01 49.05
CA GLY A 212 21.85 44.44 49.08
C GLY A 212 22.06 45.90 49.41
N GLY A 213 21.17 46.50 50.19
CA GLY A 213 21.30 47.87 50.74
C GLY A 213 22.05 47.92 52.04
N GLY A 214 23.16 47.22 52.20
CA GLY A 214 24.13 47.37 53.27
C GLY A 214 25.50 47.78 52.71
N PRO A 215 26.37 48.47 53.47
CA PRO A 215 27.63 48.98 52.97
C PRO A 215 28.50 47.81 52.46
N LEU A 216 29.08 48.02 51.31
CA LEU A 216 30.04 47.22 50.61
C LEU A 216 31.21 46.85 51.54
N ASP A 217 31.22 45.59 52.01
CA ASP A 217 32.46 44.86 52.34
C ASP A 217 32.10 43.37 52.42
N GLU A 218 32.13 42.68 51.29
CA GLU A 218 32.73 41.36 51.04
C GLU A 218 32.45 40.85 49.61
N PRO A 219 33.48 40.69 48.85
CA PRO A 219 33.32 40.28 47.43
C PRO A 219 33.17 38.77 47.22
N ASP A 220 32.97 37.97 48.26
CA ASP A 220 33.07 36.51 48.18
C ASP A 220 31.74 35.77 47.83
N GLU A 221 30.57 36.32 48.25
CA GLU A 221 29.30 35.62 47.98
C GLU A 221 28.85 35.69 46.52
N VAL A 222 29.11 36.79 45.84
CA VAL A 222 28.83 36.94 44.41
C VAL A 222 29.77 36.04 43.57
N LYS A 223 31.01 35.92 43.98
CA LYS A 223 31.97 35.00 43.40
C LYS A 223 31.59 33.54 43.64
N ALA A 224 31.10 33.21 44.84
CA ALA A 224 30.64 31.88 45.18
C ALA A 224 29.37 31.48 44.36
N LEU A 225 28.45 32.42 44.18
CA LEU A 225 27.26 32.22 43.32
C LEU A 225 27.65 32.11 41.83
N GLY A 226 28.56 32.95 41.36
CA GLY A 226 29.12 32.86 40.00
C GLY A 226 29.80 31.51 39.73
N LYS A 227 30.58 31.02 40.70
CA LYS A 227 31.26 29.72 40.62
C LYS A 227 30.27 28.55 40.64
N LYS A 228 29.18 28.65 41.43
CA LYS A 228 28.09 27.65 41.42
C LYS A 228 27.30 27.66 40.12
N ILE A 229 27.01 28.82 39.53
CA ILE A 229 26.36 28.93 38.22
C ILE A 229 27.28 28.39 37.13
N GLN A 230 28.57 28.69 37.19
CA GLN A 230 29.53 28.18 36.24
C GLN A 230 29.68 26.64 36.32
N GLY A 231 29.70 26.07 37.52
CA GLY A 231 29.67 24.62 37.72
C GLY A 231 28.38 23.95 37.29
N LEU A 232 27.22 24.65 37.36
CA LEU A 232 25.95 24.16 36.83
C LEU A 232 25.95 24.18 35.31
N ILE A 233 26.50 25.21 34.68
CA ILE A 233 26.63 25.28 33.20
C ILE A 233 27.55 24.15 32.70
N GLU A 234 28.67 23.92 33.36
CA GLU A 234 29.62 22.87 33.04
C GLU A 234 29.00 21.45 33.21
N SER A 235 28.20 21.26 34.26
CA SER A 235 27.43 20.05 34.50
C SER A 235 26.36 19.81 33.44
N VAL A 236 25.68 20.86 32.96
CA VAL A 236 24.69 20.77 31.87
C VAL A 236 25.38 20.43 30.56
N ASP A 237 26.52 21.02 30.24
CA ASP A 237 27.27 20.69 29.02
C ASP A 237 27.80 19.25 29.05
N THR A 238 28.28 18.80 30.21
CA THR A 238 28.75 17.39 30.36
C THR A 238 27.59 16.41 30.16
N THR A 239 26.44 16.68 30.78
CA THR A 239 25.24 15.84 30.63
C THR A 239 24.72 15.83 29.19
N ARG A 240 24.88 16.93 28.46
CA ARG A 240 24.50 17.03 27.05
C ARG A 240 25.41 16.17 26.16
N ILE A 241 26.71 16.19 26.42
CA ILE A 241 27.70 15.36 25.70
C ILE A 241 27.45 13.87 25.98
N GLU A 242 27.21 13.49 27.25
CA GLU A 242 26.87 12.11 27.60
C GLU A 242 25.55 11.63 26.95
N LEU A 243 24.55 12.51 26.85
CA LEU A 243 23.29 12.22 26.19
C LEU A 243 23.50 12.00 24.68
N GLU A 244 24.33 12.83 24.03
CA GLU A 244 24.66 12.72 22.61
C GLU A 244 25.41 11.40 22.32
N GLN A 245 26.40 11.05 23.16
CA GLN A 245 27.13 9.78 23.07
C GLN A 245 26.20 8.56 23.30
N SER A 246 25.29 8.64 24.27
CA SER A 246 24.31 7.59 24.53
C SER A 246 23.37 7.39 23.32
N ARG A 247 22.97 8.49 22.67
CA ARG A 247 22.14 8.46 21.48
C ARG A 247 22.87 7.83 20.28
N GLU A 248 24.12 8.16 20.08
CA GLU A 248 24.95 7.52 19.03
C GLU A 248 25.13 6.01 19.28
N HIS A 249 25.38 5.62 20.53
CA HIS A 249 25.44 4.20 20.92
C HIS A 249 24.14 3.45 20.65
N LEU A 250 22.99 4.07 20.95
CA LEU A 250 21.69 3.48 20.66
C LEU A 250 21.47 3.30 19.16
N LEU A 251 21.79 4.29 18.34
CA LEU A 251 21.70 4.22 16.88
C LEU A 251 22.63 3.14 16.28
N GLN A 252 23.83 2.98 16.82
CA GLN A 252 24.73 1.89 16.43
C GLN A 252 24.18 0.52 16.82
N SER A 253 23.66 0.38 18.03
CA SER A 253 23.04 -0.86 18.50
C SER A 253 21.82 -1.25 17.65
N GLU A 254 21.00 -0.28 17.29
CA GLU A 254 19.83 -0.50 16.42
C GLU A 254 20.25 -0.95 15.00
N LYS A 255 21.27 -0.32 14.42
CA LYS A 255 21.86 -0.76 13.14
C LYS A 255 22.40 -2.19 13.21
N LEU A 256 23.11 -2.53 14.26
CA LEU A 256 23.65 -3.89 14.46
C LEU A 256 22.52 -4.91 14.64
N ALA A 257 21.46 -4.57 15.37
CA ALA A 257 20.30 -5.43 15.52
C ALA A 257 19.57 -5.66 14.19
N GLN A 258 19.44 -4.63 13.34
CA GLN A 258 18.87 -4.75 12.00
C GLN A 258 19.72 -5.64 11.09
N ILE A 259 21.06 -5.47 11.11
CA ILE A 259 21.99 -6.33 10.36
C ILE A 259 21.93 -7.77 10.86
N GLY A 260 21.86 -7.99 12.17
CA GLY A 260 21.70 -9.32 12.77
C GLY A 260 20.40 -10.02 12.34
N LYS A 261 19.31 -9.28 12.28
CA LYS A 261 18.01 -9.78 11.81
C LYS A 261 18.02 -10.13 10.32
N LEU A 262 18.69 -9.32 9.50
CA LEU A 262 18.89 -9.59 8.07
C LEU A 262 19.79 -10.81 7.86
N ALA A 263 20.91 -10.92 8.58
CA ALA A 263 21.82 -12.06 8.50
C ALA A 263 21.15 -13.37 8.91
N ALA A 264 20.34 -13.35 9.98
CA ALA A 264 19.54 -14.52 10.41
C ALA A 264 18.50 -14.92 9.36
N GLY A 265 17.84 -13.95 8.71
CA GLY A 265 16.88 -14.18 7.62
C GLY A 265 17.55 -14.79 6.39
N VAL A 266 18.71 -14.28 5.99
CA VAL A 266 19.51 -14.81 4.88
C VAL A 266 20.03 -16.22 5.20
N ALA A 267 20.56 -16.45 6.40
CA ALA A 267 21.01 -17.78 6.84
C ALA A 267 19.87 -18.81 6.82
N HIS A 268 18.66 -18.41 7.22
CA HIS A 268 17.49 -19.27 7.20
C HIS A 268 17.02 -19.57 5.76
N SER A 269 17.03 -18.58 4.89
CA SER A 269 16.66 -18.74 3.47
C SER A 269 17.67 -19.55 2.66
N ILE A 270 18.93 -19.58 3.05
CA ILE A 270 19.98 -20.43 2.45
C ILE A 270 19.90 -21.87 3.01
N ARG A 271 19.61 -22.02 4.30
CA ARG A 271 19.53 -23.34 4.95
C ARG A 271 18.38 -24.19 4.42
N ASN A 272 17.24 -23.57 4.11
CA ASN A 272 16.04 -24.28 3.63
C ASN A 272 16.26 -25.01 2.28
N PRO A 273 16.81 -24.38 1.22
CA PRO A 273 17.10 -25.09 -0.04
C PRO A 273 18.23 -26.12 0.10
N LEU A 274 19.25 -25.87 0.95
CA LEU A 274 20.34 -26.85 1.18
C LEU A 274 19.84 -28.12 1.90
N THR A 275 18.89 -27.97 2.82
CA THR A 275 18.27 -29.13 3.50
C THR A 275 17.39 -29.94 2.54
N SER A 276 16.69 -29.27 1.62
CA SER A 276 15.87 -29.97 0.61
C SER A 276 16.70 -30.66 -0.48
N VAL A 277 17.86 -30.13 -0.82
CA VAL A 277 18.83 -30.79 -1.73
C VAL A 277 19.45 -32.02 -1.05
N LYS A 278 19.80 -31.93 0.24
CA LYS A 278 20.36 -33.05 0.98
C LYS A 278 19.37 -34.22 1.14
N MET A 279 18.05 -33.95 1.24
CA MET A 279 17.01 -34.98 1.30
C MET A 279 16.68 -35.62 -0.06
N ARG A 280 17.16 -35.07 -1.19
CA ARG A 280 16.99 -35.66 -2.52
C ARG A 280 18.18 -36.46 -3.03
N LEU A 281 19.27 -36.54 -2.25
CA LEU A 281 20.51 -37.24 -2.59
C LEU A 281 20.75 -38.49 -1.71
N PHE A 282 19.82 -38.84 -0.86
CA PHE A 282 19.71 -40.11 -0.14
C PHE A 282 18.26 -40.65 -0.32
#